data_6cd88e22b955124a3d71eff6f2102a33
#
_entry.id   6cd88e22b955124a3d71eff6f2102a33
#
_cell.length_a   1.000
_cell.length_b   1.000
_cell.length_c   1.000
_cell.angle_alpha   90.00
_cell.angle_beta   90.00
_cell.angle_gamma   90.00
#
_symmetry.space_group_name_H-M   'P 1'
#
loop_
_entity.id
_entity.type
_entity.pdbx_description
1 polymer ?
#
loop_
_entity_poly.entity_id
_entity_poly.type
_entity_poly.pdbx_seq_one_letter_code
_entity_poly.pdbx_strand_id
1 'polypeptide(L)'
;MKAFISLFIILSTNIILSHEMNPARLVLNEETGSNYKVTWMFPVNAAGLPAEVSFPDCIESDKELPRQEQKYLISKLNLHCEESIQGKVITLKGLSRVTDALISIRFLDETKFEGLATINTPSIVVPKEVSLYPTNYFWLGVEHLLSGIDHMLFVFGLLFLVVGINTLVKTITAFTLAHSITLTLSVLGWVSLPQASTEAFIALTLIYLALEVGDQHNYKSTPWVLAFGFGLLHGFGFAGALTDIGFGSENLLFSLFFFNLGIEAGQLMVLPVFGLLVWLLNNTKLKEVGYRYSSYAIGGLGSFWLIERVLKII
;
A
#
# COMPACT_ATOMS: atom_id res chain seq x y z
N MET A 1 -27.08 -16.19 -15.95
CA MET A 1 -27.47 -15.18 -14.95
C MET A 1 -27.30 -15.66 -13.50
N LYS A 2 -27.89 -16.79 -13.08
CA LYS A 2 -27.72 -17.30 -11.68
C LYS A 2 -26.29 -17.64 -11.30
N ALA A 3 -25.47 -18.23 -12.20
CA ALA A 3 -24.07 -18.56 -11.93
C ALA A 3 -23.16 -17.31 -11.80
N PHE A 4 -23.46 -16.23 -12.51
CA PHE A 4 -22.74 -14.96 -12.41
C PHE A 4 -23.06 -14.22 -11.10
N ILE A 5 -24.32 -14.27 -10.66
CA ILE A 5 -24.74 -13.71 -9.37
C ILE A 5 -24.09 -14.49 -8.22
N SER A 6 -24.02 -15.81 -8.31
CA SER A 6 -23.36 -16.64 -7.29
C SER A 6 -21.84 -16.39 -7.23
N LEU A 7 -21.17 -16.20 -8.37
CA LEU A 7 -19.74 -15.85 -8.42
C LEU A 7 -19.49 -14.44 -7.85
N PHE A 8 -20.40 -13.50 -8.11
CA PHE A 8 -20.33 -12.14 -7.57
C PHE A 8 -20.55 -12.12 -6.05
N ILE A 9 -21.47 -12.91 -5.52
CA ILE A 9 -21.73 -13.04 -4.08
C ILE A 9 -20.54 -13.72 -3.38
N ILE A 10 -19.92 -14.73 -3.99
CA ILE A 10 -18.73 -15.40 -3.40
C ILE A 10 -17.50 -14.49 -3.42
N LEU A 11 -17.33 -13.66 -4.43
CA LEU A 11 -16.29 -12.63 -4.47
C LEU A 11 -16.57 -11.49 -3.48
N SER A 12 -17.84 -11.10 -3.29
CA SER A 12 -18.19 -9.97 -2.41
C SER A 12 -18.06 -10.30 -0.92
N THR A 13 -18.13 -11.55 -0.49
CA THR A 13 -17.97 -11.93 0.93
C THR A 13 -16.53 -11.78 1.46
N ASN A 14 -15.53 -11.71 0.59
CA ASN A 14 -14.14 -11.46 0.98
C ASN A 14 -13.67 -10.01 0.78
N ILE A 15 -14.49 -9.14 0.18
CA ILE A 15 -14.13 -7.77 -0.22
C ILE A 15 -14.53 -6.72 0.85
N ILE A 16 -15.22 -7.13 1.94
CA ILE A 16 -15.81 -6.20 2.93
C ILE A 16 -14.75 -5.50 3.81
N LEU A 17 -13.48 -5.87 3.71
CA LEU A 17 -12.41 -5.27 4.47
C LEU A 17 -11.46 -4.47 3.55
N SER A 18 -11.82 -3.24 3.21
CA SER A 18 -10.86 -2.26 2.76
C SER A 18 -10.00 -1.88 3.98
N HIS A 19 -8.98 -2.70 4.25
CA HIS A 19 -8.02 -2.40 5.31
C HIS A 19 -7.12 -1.27 4.85
N GLU A 20 -7.07 -0.18 5.62
CA GLU A 20 -5.93 0.73 5.56
C GLU A 20 -4.67 -0.13 5.73
N MET A 21 -3.75 -0.10 4.77
CA MET A 21 -2.43 -0.71 4.93
C MET A 21 -1.64 0.10 5.96
N ASN A 22 -1.79 -0.27 7.23
CA ASN A 22 -0.96 0.24 8.30
C ASN A 22 0.06 -0.86 8.65
N PRO A 23 1.29 -0.84 8.09
CA PRO A 23 2.29 -1.84 8.43
C PRO A 23 2.70 -1.70 9.90
N ALA A 24 2.98 -2.84 10.53
CA ALA A 24 3.65 -2.84 11.80
C ALA A 24 5.09 -2.31 11.64
N ARG A 25 5.70 -1.82 12.72
CA ARG A 25 7.02 -1.20 12.65
C ARG A 25 7.91 -1.64 13.78
N LEU A 26 9.10 -2.09 13.41
CA LEU A 26 10.17 -2.43 14.32
C LEU A 26 11.33 -1.47 14.08
N VAL A 27 11.60 -0.61 15.06
CA VAL A 27 12.72 0.35 15.00
C VAL A 27 13.75 -0.02 16.02
N LEU A 28 14.99 -0.23 15.59
CA LEU A 28 16.15 -0.49 16.43
C LEU A 28 17.14 0.67 16.23
N ASN A 29 17.55 1.30 17.33
CA ASN A 29 18.62 2.28 17.32
C ASN A 29 19.78 1.74 18.17
N GLU A 30 20.94 1.58 17.56
CA GLU A 30 22.15 1.19 18.27
C GLU A 30 22.65 2.38 19.09
N GLU A 31 22.86 2.18 20.42
CA GLU A 31 23.32 3.24 21.32
C GLU A 31 24.81 3.10 21.63
N THR A 32 25.24 1.92 22.05
CA THR A 32 26.66 1.65 22.36
C THR A 32 26.92 0.14 22.30
N GLY A 33 27.94 -0.28 21.56
CA GLY A 33 28.50 -1.63 21.62
C GLY A 33 27.47 -2.76 21.68
N SER A 34 26.70 -2.96 20.60
CA SER A 34 25.67 -4.03 20.49
C SER A 34 24.46 -3.88 21.41
N ASN A 35 24.25 -2.69 22.01
CA ASN A 35 23.01 -2.34 22.72
C ASN A 35 22.07 -1.58 21.79
N TYR A 36 20.82 -2.01 21.76
CA TYR A 36 19.81 -1.42 20.88
C TYR A 36 18.60 -0.99 21.70
N LYS A 37 18.12 0.21 21.42
CA LYS A 37 16.82 0.68 21.89
C LYS A 37 15.78 0.26 20.86
N VAL A 38 14.86 -0.59 21.25
CA VAL A 38 13.85 -1.17 20.36
C VAL A 38 12.51 -0.52 20.62
N THR A 39 11.85 -0.10 19.55
CA THR A 39 10.45 0.36 19.57
C THR A 39 9.65 -0.51 18.60
N TRP A 40 8.68 -1.26 19.15
CA TRP A 40 7.75 -2.07 18.39
C TRP A 40 6.38 -1.39 18.34
N MET A 41 5.88 -1.11 17.14
CA MET A 41 4.61 -0.47 16.89
C MET A 41 3.74 -1.43 16.07
N PHE A 42 2.62 -1.88 16.64
CA PHE A 42 1.69 -2.79 15.99
C PHE A 42 0.33 -2.11 15.80
N PRO A 43 -0.28 -2.13 14.58
CA PRO A 43 -1.53 -1.43 14.34
C PRO A 43 -2.68 -2.03 15.15
N VAL A 44 -3.46 -1.17 15.82
CA VAL A 44 -4.60 -1.60 16.65
C VAL A 44 -5.69 -2.29 15.84
N ASN A 45 -5.84 -1.89 14.56
CA ASN A 45 -6.83 -2.44 13.64
C ASN A 45 -6.35 -3.71 12.91
N ALA A 46 -5.15 -4.20 13.20
CA ALA A 46 -4.66 -5.44 12.61
C ALA A 46 -5.48 -6.64 13.11
N ALA A 47 -5.81 -7.55 12.20
CA ALA A 47 -6.50 -8.77 12.57
C ALA A 47 -5.56 -9.70 13.38
N GLY A 48 -5.90 -10.01 14.62
CA GLY A 48 -5.16 -10.94 15.46
C GLY A 48 -4.46 -10.29 16.66
N LEU A 49 -3.68 -11.11 17.37
CA LEU A 49 -2.81 -10.63 18.45
C LEU A 49 -1.59 -9.92 17.87
N PRO A 50 -0.98 -8.97 18.61
CA PRO A 50 0.28 -8.36 18.21
C PRO A 50 1.34 -9.43 17.91
N ALA A 51 2.01 -9.28 16.75
CA ALA A 51 3.09 -10.18 16.39
C ALA A 51 4.23 -10.07 17.39
N GLU A 52 4.84 -11.23 17.72
CA GLU A 52 6.01 -11.30 18.61
C GLU A 52 7.28 -11.16 17.78
N VAL A 53 8.21 -10.34 18.25
CA VAL A 53 9.54 -10.18 17.68
C VAL A 53 10.51 -11.05 18.45
N SER A 54 11.30 -11.84 17.73
CA SER A 54 12.34 -12.69 18.30
C SER A 54 13.72 -12.24 17.80
N PHE A 55 14.60 -11.98 18.75
CA PHE A 55 15.98 -11.59 18.52
C PHE A 55 16.90 -12.73 19.00
N PRO A 56 17.41 -13.58 18.10
CA PRO A 56 18.32 -14.65 18.50
C PRO A 56 19.63 -14.04 19.04
N ASP A 57 20.18 -14.65 20.07
CA ASP A 57 21.45 -14.29 20.70
C ASP A 57 21.47 -12.88 21.34
N CYS A 58 20.31 -12.37 21.74
CA CYS A 58 20.19 -11.10 22.43
C CYS A 58 19.30 -11.24 23.66
N ILE A 59 19.60 -10.46 24.70
CA ILE A 59 18.87 -10.42 25.96
C ILE A 59 17.97 -9.19 25.98
N GLU A 60 16.67 -9.40 26.16
CA GLU A 60 15.70 -8.31 26.33
C GLU A 60 15.70 -7.81 27.76
N SER A 61 15.73 -6.49 27.96
CA SER A 61 15.59 -5.83 29.27
C SER A 61 14.64 -4.64 29.19
N ASP A 62 14.20 -4.14 30.33
CA ASP A 62 13.38 -2.93 30.48
C ASP A 62 12.14 -2.90 29.57
N LYS A 63 11.47 -4.06 29.41
CA LYS A 63 10.31 -4.19 28.56
C LYS A 63 9.11 -3.43 29.13
N GLU A 64 8.73 -2.35 28.46
CA GLU A 64 7.54 -1.59 28.81
C GLU A 64 6.26 -2.33 28.39
N LEU A 65 5.20 -2.18 29.19
CA LEU A 65 3.88 -2.66 28.80
C LEU A 65 3.39 -1.90 27.57
N PRO A 66 2.77 -2.59 26.59
CA PRO A 66 2.23 -1.94 25.39
C PRO A 66 1.26 -0.81 25.77
N ARG A 67 1.45 0.36 25.18
CA ARG A 67 0.55 1.51 25.31
C ARG A 67 -0.05 1.82 23.96
N GLN A 68 -1.34 2.13 23.96
CA GLN A 68 -1.98 2.59 22.74
C GLN A 68 -1.69 4.09 22.53
N GLU A 69 -1.05 4.40 21.41
CA GLU A 69 -0.84 5.75 20.94
C GLU A 69 -1.41 5.85 19.51
N GLN A 70 -2.42 6.67 19.34
CA GLN A 70 -3.15 6.81 18.07
C GLN A 70 -3.60 5.46 17.48
N LYS A 71 -3.03 5.06 16.35
CA LYS A 71 -3.37 3.84 15.60
C LYS A 71 -2.51 2.63 15.98
N TYR A 72 -1.53 2.79 16.88
CA TYR A 72 -0.57 1.75 17.21
C TYR A 72 -0.56 1.36 18.69
N LEU A 73 -0.32 0.08 18.93
CA LEU A 73 0.16 -0.42 20.22
C LEU A 73 1.68 -0.32 20.20
N ILE A 74 2.24 0.52 21.05
CA ILE A 74 3.68 0.77 21.14
C ILE A 74 4.24 0.09 22.35
N SER A 75 5.26 -0.74 22.18
CA SER A 75 6.09 -1.29 23.24
C SER A 75 7.55 -0.92 23.01
N LYS A 76 8.26 -0.62 24.11
CA LYS A 76 9.68 -0.29 24.09
C LYS A 76 10.43 -1.30 24.95
N LEU A 77 11.64 -1.64 24.54
CA LEU A 77 12.55 -2.49 25.29
C LEU A 77 14.00 -2.14 24.93
N ASN A 78 14.93 -2.51 25.80
CA ASN A 78 16.34 -2.49 25.51
C ASN A 78 16.80 -3.89 25.15
N LEU A 79 17.66 -3.99 24.14
CA LEU A 79 18.21 -5.24 23.64
C LEU A 79 19.72 -5.20 23.79
N HIS A 80 20.26 -6.20 24.46
CA HIS A 80 21.70 -6.39 24.60
C HIS A 80 22.12 -7.64 23.85
N CYS A 81 22.95 -7.50 22.84
CA CYS A 81 23.46 -8.59 22.03
C CYS A 81 24.96 -8.81 22.32
N GLU A 82 25.42 -10.07 22.31
CA GLU A 82 26.85 -10.37 22.48
C GLU A 82 27.69 -9.81 21.33
N GLU A 83 27.12 -9.80 20.12
CA GLU A 83 27.73 -9.22 18.91
C GLU A 83 26.71 -8.33 18.19
N SER A 84 27.19 -7.52 17.23
CA SER A 84 26.30 -6.74 16.37
C SER A 84 25.18 -7.61 15.75
N ILE A 85 24.00 -7.02 15.62
CA ILE A 85 22.84 -7.68 14.97
C ILE A 85 23.05 -7.88 13.45
N GLN A 86 24.10 -7.30 12.87
CA GLN A 86 24.50 -7.53 11.48
C GLN A 86 24.82 -9.00 11.23
N GLY A 87 24.26 -9.56 10.16
CA GLY A 87 24.39 -10.99 9.82
C GLY A 87 23.44 -11.89 10.60
N LYS A 88 22.69 -11.39 11.59
CA LYS A 88 21.70 -12.17 12.37
C LYS A 88 20.32 -12.11 11.75
N VAL A 89 19.44 -13.01 12.19
CA VAL A 89 18.06 -13.14 11.68
C VAL A 89 17.10 -12.57 12.71
N ILE A 90 16.28 -11.62 12.32
CA ILE A 90 15.15 -11.14 13.10
C ILE A 90 13.89 -11.87 12.62
N THR A 91 13.14 -12.49 13.54
CA THR A 91 11.93 -13.23 13.19
C THR A 91 10.70 -12.61 13.84
N LEU A 92 9.67 -12.35 13.04
CA LEU A 92 8.37 -11.88 13.51
C LEU A 92 7.35 -13.01 13.42
N LYS A 93 6.81 -13.43 14.57
CA LYS A 93 5.82 -14.50 14.67
C LYS A 93 4.43 -13.91 14.84
N GLY A 94 3.45 -14.38 14.08
CA GLY A 94 2.06 -13.94 14.23
C GLY A 94 1.65 -12.79 13.32
N LEU A 95 2.42 -12.47 12.26
CA LEU A 95 1.98 -11.56 11.21
C LEU A 95 0.73 -12.11 10.52
N SER A 96 -0.22 -11.26 10.20
CA SER A 96 -1.43 -11.63 9.46
C SER A 96 -1.24 -11.39 7.96
N ARG A 97 -2.17 -11.90 7.14
CA ARG A 97 -2.14 -11.67 5.68
C ARG A 97 -2.31 -10.20 5.27
N VAL A 98 -2.75 -9.36 6.18
CA VAL A 98 -3.06 -7.95 5.94
C VAL A 98 -2.16 -7.00 6.71
N THR A 99 -1.13 -7.53 7.40
CA THR A 99 -0.23 -6.74 8.23
C THR A 99 1.21 -7.17 7.98
N ASP A 100 1.91 -6.40 7.20
CA ASP A 100 3.35 -6.51 7.03
C ASP A 100 4.08 -5.73 8.10
N ALA A 101 5.36 -6.01 8.30
CA ALA A 101 6.17 -5.29 9.26
C ALA A 101 7.41 -4.70 8.61
N LEU A 102 7.56 -3.41 8.71
CA LEU A 102 8.77 -2.69 8.30
C LEU A 102 9.76 -2.70 9.46
N ILE A 103 10.97 -3.17 9.19
CA ILE A 103 12.08 -3.20 10.14
C ILE A 103 13.06 -2.11 9.74
N SER A 104 13.39 -1.22 10.67
CA SER A 104 14.39 -0.15 10.48
C SER A 104 15.43 -0.26 11.58
N ILE A 105 16.70 -0.41 11.20
CA ILE A 105 17.83 -0.49 12.13
C ILE A 105 18.78 0.65 11.82
N ARG A 106 19.09 1.46 12.81
CA ARG A 106 20.14 2.49 12.73
C ARG A 106 21.35 2.02 13.53
N PHE A 107 22.49 1.96 12.87
CA PHE A 107 23.78 1.60 13.48
C PHE A 107 24.55 2.83 13.97
N LEU A 108 25.56 2.61 14.81
CA LEU A 108 26.44 3.69 15.34
C LEU A 108 27.22 4.44 14.26
N ASP A 109 27.55 3.78 13.16
CA ASP A 109 28.22 4.35 12.01
C ASP A 109 27.28 5.15 11.09
N GLU A 110 26.07 5.46 11.57
CA GLU A 110 25.00 6.15 10.85
C GLU A 110 24.42 5.34 9.67
N THR A 111 24.92 4.15 9.39
CA THR A 111 24.29 3.28 8.39
C THR A 111 22.91 2.81 8.85
N LYS A 112 21.99 2.60 7.89
CA LYS A 112 20.61 2.20 8.15
C LYS A 112 20.28 0.96 7.33
N PHE A 113 19.65 0.01 7.98
CA PHE A 113 19.05 -1.14 7.32
C PHE A 113 17.52 -1.01 7.37
N GLU A 114 16.88 -1.30 6.25
CA GLU A 114 15.41 -1.39 6.15
C GLU A 114 15.04 -2.72 5.54
N GLY A 115 14.13 -3.43 6.19
CA GLY A 115 13.65 -4.74 5.79
C GLY A 115 12.13 -4.82 5.87
N LEU A 116 11.50 -5.60 4.99
CA LEU A 116 10.07 -5.88 5.00
C LEU A 116 9.84 -7.35 5.38
N ALA A 117 9.17 -7.58 6.49
CA ALA A 117 8.70 -8.90 6.89
C ALA A 117 7.22 -9.06 6.53
N THR A 118 6.89 -10.17 5.88
CA THR A 118 5.52 -10.55 5.50
C THR A 118 5.15 -11.89 6.12
N ILE A 119 3.88 -12.28 6.03
CA ILE A 119 3.45 -13.61 6.50
C ILE A 119 4.21 -14.74 5.78
N ASN A 120 4.62 -14.54 4.53
CA ASN A 120 5.34 -15.53 3.74
C ASN A 120 6.85 -15.52 4.03
N THR A 121 7.39 -14.37 4.43
CA THR A 121 8.80 -14.15 4.77
C THR A 121 8.92 -13.49 6.14
N PRO A 122 8.57 -14.21 7.22
CA PRO A 122 8.53 -13.62 8.57
C PRO A 122 9.92 -13.41 9.18
N SER A 123 10.97 -13.92 8.55
CA SER A 123 12.34 -13.81 9.02
C SER A 123 13.16 -12.98 8.05
N ILE A 124 13.89 -12.00 8.59
CA ILE A 124 14.77 -11.12 7.83
C ILE A 124 16.19 -11.29 8.32
N VAL A 125 17.10 -11.50 7.38
CA VAL A 125 18.54 -11.49 7.65
C VAL A 125 19.02 -10.04 7.56
N VAL A 126 19.57 -9.53 8.65
CA VAL A 126 20.25 -8.21 8.64
C VAL A 126 21.56 -8.38 7.88
N PRO A 127 21.81 -7.69 6.76
CA PRO A 127 23.03 -7.87 6.00
C PRO A 127 24.25 -7.40 6.81
N LYS A 128 25.41 -8.03 6.56
CA LYS A 128 26.68 -7.59 7.16
C LYS A 128 27.15 -6.24 6.59
N GLU A 129 26.84 -6.01 5.32
CA GLU A 129 27.06 -4.72 4.66
C GLU A 129 25.67 -4.15 4.31
N VAL A 130 25.38 -2.98 4.84
CA VAL A 130 24.10 -2.32 4.65
C VAL A 130 24.08 -1.63 3.29
N SER A 131 23.08 -1.94 2.48
CA SER A 131 22.89 -1.29 1.18
C SER A 131 22.51 0.19 1.39
N LEU A 132 23.17 1.07 0.65
CA LEU A 132 22.84 2.52 0.60
C LEU A 132 21.48 2.81 -0.04
N TYR A 133 20.86 1.80 -0.68
CA TYR A 133 19.63 1.99 -1.44
C TYR A 133 18.43 1.32 -0.76
N PRO A 134 17.34 2.03 -0.52
CA PRO A 134 16.13 1.50 0.12
C PRO A 134 15.26 0.69 -0.86
N THR A 135 15.83 -0.35 -1.46
CA THR A 135 15.16 -1.19 -2.48
C THR A 135 13.92 -1.94 -1.97
N ASN A 136 13.80 -2.12 -0.65
CA ASN A 136 12.64 -2.76 -0.04
C ASN A 136 11.36 -1.95 -0.26
N TYR A 137 11.46 -0.62 -0.42
CA TYR A 137 10.30 0.22 -0.76
C TYR A 137 9.73 -0.06 -2.15
N PHE A 138 10.55 -0.59 -3.07
CA PHE A 138 10.04 -1.05 -4.37
C PHE A 138 9.00 -2.16 -4.19
N TRP A 139 9.32 -3.18 -3.39
CA TRP A 139 8.38 -4.28 -3.13
C TRP A 139 7.16 -3.82 -2.34
N LEU A 140 7.35 -2.91 -1.38
CA LEU A 140 6.24 -2.27 -0.67
C LEU A 140 5.31 -1.52 -1.63
N GLY A 141 5.84 -0.85 -2.65
CA GLY A 141 5.06 -0.19 -3.70
C GLY A 141 4.27 -1.18 -4.57
N VAL A 142 4.91 -2.29 -4.97
CA VAL A 142 4.22 -3.38 -5.71
C VAL A 142 3.08 -3.95 -4.86
N GLU A 143 3.33 -4.23 -3.60
CA GLU A 143 2.34 -4.82 -2.69
C GLU A 143 1.21 -3.84 -2.37
N HIS A 144 1.53 -2.56 -2.16
CA HIS A 144 0.53 -1.50 -2.01
C HIS A 144 -0.45 -1.47 -3.18
N LEU A 145 0.05 -1.54 -4.42
CA LEU A 145 -0.80 -1.57 -5.59
C LEU A 145 -1.67 -2.85 -5.63
N LEU A 146 -1.06 -4.02 -5.45
CA LEU A 146 -1.75 -5.31 -5.57
C LEU A 146 -2.77 -5.54 -4.46
N SER A 147 -2.54 -5.01 -3.26
CA SER A 147 -3.47 -5.07 -2.13
C SER A 147 -4.54 -3.97 -2.16
N GLY A 148 -4.24 -2.82 -2.81
CA GLY A 148 -5.17 -1.71 -2.99
C GLY A 148 -6.26 -2.02 -4.01
N ILE A 149 -7.44 -2.45 -3.53
CA ILE A 149 -8.56 -2.81 -4.42
C ILE A 149 -9.01 -1.61 -5.27
N ASP A 150 -8.96 -0.41 -4.73
CA ASP A 150 -9.23 0.85 -5.42
C ASP A 150 -8.27 1.08 -6.60
N HIS A 151 -6.96 0.86 -6.39
CA HIS A 151 -5.96 0.92 -7.44
C HIS A 151 -6.19 -0.15 -8.51
N MET A 152 -6.52 -1.38 -8.09
CA MET A 152 -6.80 -2.48 -9.02
C MET A 152 -8.04 -2.21 -9.86
N LEU A 153 -9.11 -1.69 -9.26
CA LEU A 153 -10.34 -1.31 -9.97
C LEU A 153 -10.09 -0.12 -10.90
N PHE A 154 -9.24 0.82 -10.48
CA PHE A 154 -8.87 1.95 -11.31
C PHE A 154 -8.11 1.50 -12.57
N VAL A 155 -7.06 0.68 -12.42
CA VAL A 155 -6.30 0.12 -13.56
C VAL A 155 -7.21 -0.70 -14.47
N PHE A 156 -8.08 -1.53 -13.90
CA PHE A 156 -9.04 -2.31 -14.66
C PHE A 156 -10.02 -1.42 -15.45
N GLY A 157 -10.58 -0.39 -14.80
CA GLY A 157 -11.50 0.55 -15.44
C GLY A 157 -10.85 1.35 -16.57
N LEU A 158 -9.58 1.75 -16.42
CA LEU A 158 -8.83 2.45 -17.46
C LEU A 158 -8.71 1.64 -18.76
N LEU A 159 -8.61 0.31 -18.69
CA LEU A 159 -8.50 -0.53 -19.88
C LEU A 159 -9.73 -0.51 -20.77
N PHE A 160 -10.89 -0.13 -20.25
CA PHE A 160 -12.09 0.08 -21.05
C PHE A 160 -12.10 1.43 -21.77
N LEU A 161 -11.35 2.42 -21.27
CA LEU A 161 -11.35 3.79 -21.77
C LEU A 161 -10.16 4.09 -22.70
N VAL A 162 -9.07 3.35 -22.54
CA VAL A 162 -7.82 3.62 -23.24
C VAL A 162 -7.65 2.72 -24.45
N VAL A 163 -7.39 3.32 -25.61
CA VAL A 163 -7.09 2.59 -26.85
C VAL A 163 -5.62 2.75 -27.20
N GLY A 164 -4.93 1.62 -27.32
CA GLY A 164 -3.52 1.56 -27.73
C GLY A 164 -2.54 1.62 -26.54
N ILE A 165 -1.46 0.86 -26.68
CA ILE A 165 -0.47 0.67 -25.64
C ILE A 165 0.25 1.99 -25.24
N ASN A 166 0.56 2.85 -26.20
CA ASN A 166 1.25 4.11 -25.90
C ASN A 166 0.38 5.05 -25.06
N THR A 167 -0.93 5.12 -25.35
CA THR A 167 -1.88 5.90 -24.55
C THR A 167 -2.05 5.30 -23.17
N LEU A 168 -2.06 3.97 -23.07
CA LEU A 168 -2.18 3.25 -21.80
C LEU A 168 -0.96 3.52 -20.92
N VAL A 169 0.25 3.34 -21.44
CA VAL A 169 1.49 3.63 -20.70
C VAL A 169 1.51 5.09 -20.25
N LYS A 170 1.23 6.04 -21.17
CA LYS A 170 1.15 7.47 -20.82
C LYS A 170 0.16 7.73 -19.68
N THR A 171 -0.99 7.06 -19.69
CA THR A 171 -2.05 7.24 -18.68
C THR A 171 -1.61 6.71 -17.32
N ILE A 172 -0.97 5.55 -17.29
CA ILE A 172 -0.44 4.93 -16.07
C ILE A 172 0.68 5.78 -15.48
N THR A 173 1.68 6.16 -16.29
CA THR A 173 2.78 7.02 -15.84
C THR A 173 2.28 8.38 -15.34
N ALA A 174 1.24 8.96 -15.99
CA ALA A 174 0.62 10.19 -15.51
C ALA A 174 0.00 10.05 -14.12
N PHE A 175 -0.67 8.92 -13.84
CA PHE A 175 -1.19 8.60 -12.52
C PHE A 175 -0.06 8.48 -11.48
N THR A 176 0.97 7.66 -11.78
CA THR A 176 2.08 7.42 -10.85
C THR A 176 2.87 8.70 -10.56
N LEU A 177 3.08 9.55 -11.58
CA LEU A 177 3.75 10.83 -11.41
C LEU A 177 2.95 11.76 -10.48
N ALA A 178 1.64 11.88 -10.70
CA ALA A 178 0.75 12.69 -9.87
C ALA A 178 0.70 12.17 -8.43
N HIS A 179 0.57 10.86 -8.26
CA HIS A 179 0.63 10.16 -6.97
C HIS A 179 1.94 10.47 -6.24
N SER A 180 3.09 10.38 -6.94
CA SER A 180 4.40 10.68 -6.38
C SER A 180 4.50 12.10 -5.86
N ILE A 181 3.95 13.08 -6.60
CA ILE A 181 3.98 14.49 -6.19
C ILE A 181 3.23 14.68 -4.88
N THR A 182 1.97 14.24 -4.79
CA THR A 182 1.15 14.47 -3.60
C THR A 182 1.58 13.64 -2.42
N LEU A 183 2.03 12.41 -2.65
CA LEU A 183 2.64 11.58 -1.62
C LEU A 183 3.86 12.27 -1.01
N THR A 184 4.76 12.79 -1.85
CA THR A 184 5.96 13.51 -1.40
C THR A 184 5.60 14.77 -0.61
N LEU A 185 4.67 15.59 -1.10
CA LEU A 185 4.21 16.80 -0.41
C LEU A 185 3.63 16.48 0.98
N SER A 186 2.90 15.39 1.07
CA SER A 186 2.27 14.99 2.32
C SER A 186 3.27 14.38 3.31
N VAL A 187 4.18 13.53 2.85
CA VAL A 187 5.23 12.93 3.70
C VAL A 187 6.22 13.98 4.21
N LEU A 188 6.49 15.04 3.42
CA LEU A 188 7.28 16.20 3.88
C LEU A 188 6.50 17.09 4.87
N GLY A 189 5.23 16.81 5.13
CA GLY A 189 4.41 17.61 6.03
C GLY A 189 3.95 18.96 5.45
N TRP A 190 4.17 19.21 4.14
CA TRP A 190 3.78 20.46 3.50
C TRP A 190 2.27 20.56 3.28
N VAL A 191 1.61 19.41 3.06
CA VAL A 191 0.15 19.32 2.91
C VAL A 191 -0.34 18.13 3.72
N SER A 192 -1.30 18.37 4.60
CA SER A 192 -1.96 17.31 5.37
C SER A 192 -3.47 17.37 5.12
N LEU A 193 -4.05 16.26 4.72
CA LEU A 193 -5.49 16.11 4.53
C LEU A 193 -6.04 15.06 5.50
N PRO A 194 -7.27 15.23 6.03
CA PRO A 194 -7.90 14.21 6.83
C PRO A 194 -8.07 12.91 6.03
N GLN A 195 -7.63 11.79 6.59
CA GLN A 195 -7.60 10.48 5.91
C GLN A 195 -8.99 10.09 5.37
N ALA A 196 -10.03 10.14 6.21
CA ALA A 196 -11.39 9.75 5.81
C ALA A 196 -11.93 10.61 4.65
N SER A 197 -11.61 11.91 4.63
CA SER A 197 -12.01 12.80 3.53
C SER A 197 -11.29 12.44 2.23
N THR A 198 -9.99 12.15 2.30
CA THR A 198 -9.20 11.75 1.13
C THR A 198 -9.72 10.44 0.54
N GLU A 199 -10.00 9.46 1.39
CA GLU A 199 -10.56 8.17 0.96
C GLU A 199 -11.97 8.31 0.37
N ALA A 200 -12.80 9.23 0.88
CA ALA A 200 -14.10 9.55 0.29
C ALA A 200 -13.94 10.13 -1.14
N PHE A 201 -12.96 11.02 -1.36
CA PHE A 201 -12.66 11.53 -2.70
C PHE A 201 -12.11 10.45 -3.63
N ILE A 202 -11.27 9.53 -3.14
CA ILE A 202 -10.81 8.37 -3.91
C ILE A 202 -12.00 7.51 -4.35
N ALA A 203 -12.93 7.21 -3.45
CA ALA A 203 -14.15 6.47 -3.78
C ALA A 203 -15.00 7.20 -4.84
N LEU A 204 -15.08 8.53 -4.77
CA LEU A 204 -15.77 9.36 -5.77
C LEU A 204 -15.10 9.26 -7.15
N THR A 205 -13.77 9.16 -7.22
CA THR A 205 -13.06 8.97 -8.49
C THR A 205 -13.39 7.63 -9.16
N LEU A 206 -13.60 6.58 -8.38
CA LEU A 206 -14.06 5.29 -8.89
C LEU A 206 -15.49 5.35 -9.43
N ILE A 207 -16.39 6.08 -8.76
CA ILE A 207 -17.74 6.31 -9.27
C ILE A 207 -17.69 7.06 -10.61
N TYR A 208 -16.87 8.12 -10.70
CA TYR A 208 -16.70 8.84 -11.94
C TYR A 208 -16.14 7.95 -13.06
N LEU A 209 -15.12 7.14 -12.77
CA LEU A 209 -14.57 6.17 -13.71
C LEU A 209 -15.63 5.18 -14.20
N ALA A 210 -16.47 4.70 -13.30
CA ALA A 210 -17.57 3.78 -13.63
C ALA A 210 -18.59 4.40 -14.59
N LEU A 211 -18.91 5.68 -14.41
CA LEU A 211 -19.80 6.43 -15.32
C LEU A 211 -19.18 6.55 -16.71
N GLU A 212 -17.88 6.87 -16.81
CA GLU A 212 -17.15 6.94 -18.08
C GLU A 212 -17.09 5.58 -18.79
N VAL A 213 -16.86 4.48 -18.03
CA VAL A 213 -16.90 3.12 -18.58
C VAL A 213 -18.29 2.76 -19.09
N GLY A 214 -19.36 3.23 -18.45
CA GLY A 214 -20.75 2.98 -18.81
C GLY A 214 -21.20 3.78 -20.03
N ASP A 215 -20.67 4.97 -20.27
CA ASP A 215 -21.07 5.89 -21.36
C ASP A 215 -20.04 5.94 -22.50
N GLN A 216 -19.92 4.84 -23.22
CA GLN A 216 -18.95 4.70 -24.34
C GLN A 216 -19.19 5.64 -25.52
N HIS A 217 -20.41 6.18 -25.67
CA HIS A 217 -20.80 6.99 -26.84
C HIS A 217 -20.39 8.47 -26.70
N ASN A 218 -20.23 8.96 -25.47
CA ASN A 218 -19.99 10.38 -25.17
C ASN A 218 -18.63 10.62 -24.49
N TYR A 219 -17.72 9.65 -24.50
CA TYR A 219 -16.42 9.78 -23.87
C TYR A 219 -15.64 10.98 -24.46
N LYS A 220 -15.51 12.05 -23.69
CA LYS A 220 -14.85 13.31 -24.10
C LYS A 220 -13.55 13.59 -23.36
N SER A 221 -13.29 12.89 -22.27
CA SER A 221 -12.13 13.19 -21.45
C SER A 221 -10.85 12.53 -22.01
N THR A 222 -9.74 13.20 -21.78
CA THR A 222 -8.42 12.66 -22.12
C THR A 222 -7.96 11.73 -21.00
N PRO A 223 -7.80 10.41 -21.23
CA PRO A 223 -7.57 9.43 -20.14
C PRO A 223 -6.42 9.79 -19.21
N TRP A 224 -5.30 10.28 -19.76
CA TRP A 224 -4.14 10.65 -18.96
C TRP A 224 -4.37 11.89 -18.07
N VAL A 225 -5.27 12.82 -18.45
CA VAL A 225 -5.62 13.98 -17.61
C VAL A 225 -6.45 13.53 -16.42
N LEU A 226 -7.41 12.62 -16.65
CA LEU A 226 -8.19 12.01 -15.57
C LEU A 226 -7.29 11.22 -14.62
N ALA A 227 -6.43 10.38 -15.17
CA ALA A 227 -5.50 9.58 -14.39
C ALA A 227 -4.56 10.46 -13.55
N PHE A 228 -4.08 11.57 -14.10
CA PHE A 228 -3.28 12.55 -13.38
C PHE A 228 -4.07 13.14 -12.18
N GLY A 229 -5.29 13.62 -12.43
CA GLY A 229 -6.15 14.17 -11.37
C GLY A 229 -6.45 13.16 -10.26
N PHE A 230 -6.71 11.89 -10.64
CA PHE A 230 -6.97 10.82 -9.68
C PHE A 230 -5.70 10.44 -8.91
N GLY A 231 -4.55 10.38 -9.59
CA GLY A 231 -3.26 10.15 -8.96
C GLY A 231 -2.94 11.17 -7.87
N LEU A 232 -3.25 12.46 -8.09
CA LEU A 232 -3.10 13.49 -7.07
C LEU A 232 -3.90 13.18 -5.80
N LEU A 233 -5.12 12.70 -5.93
CA LEU A 233 -5.96 12.33 -4.77
C LEU A 233 -5.44 11.07 -4.07
N HIS A 234 -5.07 10.04 -4.85
CA HIS A 234 -4.57 8.77 -4.31
C HIS A 234 -3.26 8.93 -3.53
N GLY A 235 -2.36 9.82 -3.97
CA GLY A 235 -1.11 10.06 -3.25
C GLY A 235 -1.32 10.63 -1.84
N PHE A 236 -2.35 11.43 -1.62
CA PHE A 236 -2.74 11.87 -0.28
C PHE A 236 -3.32 10.72 0.57
N GLY A 237 -3.98 9.76 -0.05
CA GLY A 237 -4.61 8.63 0.66
C GLY A 237 -3.64 7.71 1.39
N PHE A 238 -2.43 7.55 0.87
CA PHE A 238 -1.42 6.68 1.48
C PHE A 238 -0.41 7.42 2.36
N ALA A 239 -0.37 8.74 2.29
CA ALA A 239 0.60 9.54 3.00
C ALA A 239 0.53 9.39 4.53
N GLY A 240 -0.67 9.20 5.09
CA GLY A 240 -0.85 8.94 6.53
C GLY A 240 -0.14 7.67 6.98
N ALA A 241 -0.35 6.55 6.28
CA ALA A 241 0.33 5.29 6.57
C ALA A 241 1.86 5.43 6.45
N LEU A 242 2.33 6.20 5.48
CA LEU A 242 3.75 6.36 5.19
C LEU A 242 4.45 7.33 6.16
N THR A 243 3.78 8.41 6.62
CA THR A 243 4.30 9.31 7.67
C THR A 243 4.39 8.62 9.01
N ASP A 244 3.42 7.78 9.32
CA ASP A 244 3.46 6.94 10.51
C ASP A 244 4.64 5.93 10.46
N ILE A 245 5.11 5.55 9.28
CA ILE A 245 6.28 4.70 9.06
C ILE A 245 7.59 5.42 9.44
N GLY A 246 7.68 6.76 9.42
CA GLY A 246 8.86 7.54 9.79
C GLY A 246 10.07 7.19 8.94
N PHE A 247 10.12 7.75 7.77
CA PHE A 247 11.35 7.68 6.95
C PHE A 247 12.51 8.30 7.71
N GLY A 248 13.65 7.62 7.74
CA GLY A 248 14.90 8.29 8.09
C GLY A 248 15.10 9.45 7.12
N SER A 249 15.28 10.66 7.66
CA SER A 249 15.33 11.92 6.90
C SER A 249 16.34 11.94 5.74
N GLU A 250 17.36 11.10 5.79
CA GLU A 250 18.48 11.12 4.86
C GLU A 250 18.20 10.42 3.51
N ASN A 251 17.28 9.43 3.45
CA ASN A 251 16.99 8.68 2.24
C ASN A 251 15.51 8.77 1.79
N LEU A 252 14.76 9.74 2.35
CA LEU A 252 13.32 9.88 2.12
C LEU A 252 12.97 9.92 0.61
N LEU A 253 13.67 10.74 -0.16
CA LEU A 253 13.39 10.91 -1.59
C LEU A 253 13.66 9.61 -2.38
N PHE A 254 14.73 8.88 -2.03
CA PHE A 254 15.02 7.59 -2.66
C PHE A 254 13.97 6.54 -2.27
N SER A 255 13.54 6.48 -1.01
CA SER A 255 12.49 5.58 -0.55
C SER A 255 11.18 5.83 -1.30
N LEU A 256 10.77 7.09 -1.42
CA LEU A 256 9.59 7.49 -2.18
C LEU A 256 9.74 7.19 -3.68
N PHE A 257 10.92 7.39 -4.25
CA PHE A 257 11.20 7.05 -5.64
C PHE A 257 11.04 5.54 -5.89
N PHE A 258 11.69 4.68 -5.08
CA PHE A 258 11.57 3.22 -5.21
C PHE A 258 10.14 2.74 -4.95
N PHE A 259 9.43 3.33 -3.99
CA PHE A 259 8.03 3.01 -3.73
C PHE A 259 7.15 3.28 -4.95
N ASN A 260 7.26 4.47 -5.55
CA ASN A 260 6.48 4.83 -6.74
C ASN A 260 6.88 4.02 -7.97
N LEU A 261 8.17 3.68 -8.12
CA LEU A 261 8.64 2.76 -9.15
C LEU A 261 8.01 1.35 -8.96
N GLY A 262 7.85 0.91 -7.71
CA GLY A 262 7.14 -0.32 -7.37
C GLY A 262 5.66 -0.28 -7.74
N ILE A 263 4.97 0.83 -7.49
CA ILE A 263 3.58 1.04 -7.93
C ILE A 263 3.47 0.90 -9.45
N GLU A 264 4.33 1.58 -10.20
CA GLU A 264 4.30 1.53 -11.67
C GLU A 264 4.60 0.12 -12.19
N ALA A 265 5.58 -0.55 -11.61
CA ALA A 265 5.88 -1.95 -11.94
C ALA A 265 4.68 -2.87 -11.65
N GLY A 266 4.03 -2.71 -10.50
CA GLY A 266 2.82 -3.45 -10.14
C GLY A 266 1.68 -3.22 -11.14
N GLN A 267 1.44 -1.98 -11.56
CA GLN A 267 0.47 -1.65 -12.60
C GLN A 267 0.79 -2.37 -13.91
N LEU A 268 2.05 -2.33 -14.35
CA LEU A 268 2.48 -3.02 -15.56
C LEU A 268 2.34 -4.55 -15.46
N MET A 269 2.50 -5.14 -14.27
CA MET A 269 2.32 -6.57 -14.04
C MET A 269 0.86 -7.01 -14.20
N VAL A 270 -0.11 -6.22 -13.76
CA VAL A 270 -1.54 -6.59 -13.85
C VAL A 270 -2.14 -6.33 -15.23
N LEU A 271 -1.54 -5.46 -16.03
CA LEU A 271 -2.04 -5.10 -17.36
C LEU A 271 -2.24 -6.29 -18.31
N PRO A 272 -1.32 -7.26 -18.45
CA PRO A 272 -1.53 -8.41 -19.34
C PRO A 272 -2.77 -9.23 -18.95
N VAL A 273 -3.00 -9.41 -17.63
CA VAL A 273 -4.13 -10.18 -17.12
C VAL A 273 -5.44 -9.45 -17.39
N PHE A 274 -5.53 -8.19 -17.01
CA PHE A 274 -6.73 -7.38 -17.23
C PHE A 274 -6.95 -7.09 -18.71
N GLY A 275 -5.87 -6.85 -19.47
CA GLY A 275 -5.93 -6.67 -20.91
C GLY A 275 -6.47 -7.90 -21.65
N LEU A 276 -6.05 -9.10 -21.23
CA LEU A 276 -6.60 -10.35 -21.76
C LEU A 276 -8.09 -10.48 -21.45
N LEU A 277 -8.53 -10.15 -20.22
CA LEU A 277 -9.96 -10.18 -19.85
C LEU A 277 -10.79 -9.22 -20.73
N VAL A 278 -10.32 -7.98 -20.89
CA VAL A 278 -11.01 -6.97 -21.73
C VAL A 278 -11.00 -7.39 -23.21
N TRP A 279 -9.88 -7.95 -23.69
CA TRP A 279 -9.78 -8.45 -25.06
C TRP A 279 -10.77 -9.62 -25.31
N LEU A 280 -10.86 -10.58 -24.39
CA LEU A 280 -11.83 -11.67 -24.45
C LEU A 280 -13.26 -11.12 -24.47
N LEU A 281 -13.60 -10.16 -23.61
CA LEU A 281 -14.92 -9.52 -23.60
C LEU A 281 -15.22 -8.84 -24.94
N ASN A 282 -14.27 -8.08 -25.50
CA ASN A 282 -14.45 -7.36 -26.76
C ASN A 282 -14.66 -8.28 -27.98
N ASN A 283 -14.12 -9.50 -27.92
CA ASN A 283 -14.26 -10.51 -29.00
C ASN A 283 -15.49 -11.39 -28.87
N THR A 284 -16.38 -11.11 -27.92
CA THR A 284 -17.62 -11.86 -27.71
C THR A 284 -18.86 -10.99 -27.99
N LYS A 285 -20.01 -11.65 -28.20
CA LYS A 285 -21.30 -10.96 -28.25
C LYS A 285 -21.73 -10.35 -26.91
N LEU A 286 -20.96 -10.58 -25.86
CA LEU A 286 -21.19 -10.09 -24.50
C LEU A 286 -20.48 -8.74 -24.22
N LYS A 287 -19.87 -8.10 -25.23
CA LYS A 287 -19.14 -6.85 -25.06
C LYS A 287 -19.93 -5.80 -24.27
N GLU A 288 -21.11 -5.41 -24.74
CA GLU A 288 -21.93 -4.38 -24.08
C GLU A 288 -22.36 -4.78 -22.67
N VAL A 289 -22.66 -6.08 -22.49
CA VAL A 289 -23.00 -6.65 -21.20
C VAL A 289 -21.81 -6.58 -20.25
N GLY A 290 -20.60 -6.92 -20.73
CA GLY A 290 -19.36 -6.86 -19.97
C GLY A 290 -19.04 -5.45 -19.51
N TYR A 291 -19.12 -4.47 -20.38
CA TYR A 291 -18.91 -3.06 -20.04
C TYR A 291 -19.89 -2.56 -18.98
N ARG A 292 -21.19 -2.87 -19.16
CA ARG A 292 -22.23 -2.49 -18.20
C ARG A 292 -22.00 -3.11 -16.82
N TYR A 293 -21.67 -4.41 -16.76
CA TYR A 293 -21.40 -5.06 -15.48
C TYR A 293 -20.11 -4.56 -14.83
N SER A 294 -19.06 -4.26 -15.60
CA SER A 294 -17.84 -3.65 -15.09
C SER A 294 -18.11 -2.26 -14.50
N SER A 295 -18.89 -1.42 -15.21
CA SER A 295 -19.32 -0.13 -14.70
C SER A 295 -20.11 -0.26 -13.39
N TYR A 296 -21.09 -1.17 -13.32
CA TYR A 296 -21.86 -1.41 -12.08
C TYR A 296 -20.99 -1.95 -10.94
N ALA A 297 -20.01 -2.82 -11.22
CA ALA A 297 -19.11 -3.36 -10.21
C ALA A 297 -18.21 -2.27 -9.63
N ILE A 298 -17.55 -1.49 -10.48
CA ILE A 298 -16.66 -0.39 -10.07
C ILE A 298 -17.48 0.69 -9.34
N GLY A 299 -18.61 1.12 -9.92
CA GLY A 299 -19.45 2.17 -9.34
C GLY A 299 -20.15 1.74 -8.06
N GLY A 300 -20.57 0.49 -7.96
CA GLY A 300 -21.18 -0.07 -6.75
C GLY A 300 -20.21 -0.14 -5.57
N LEU A 301 -18.98 -0.61 -5.81
CA LEU A 301 -17.92 -0.62 -4.79
C LEU A 301 -17.51 0.81 -4.41
N GLY A 302 -17.32 1.69 -5.39
CA GLY A 302 -17.01 3.09 -5.12
C GLY A 302 -18.11 3.78 -4.29
N SER A 303 -19.39 3.52 -4.59
CA SER A 303 -20.53 4.07 -3.83
C SER A 303 -20.59 3.52 -2.41
N PHE A 304 -20.32 2.22 -2.24
CA PHE A 304 -20.26 1.60 -0.92
C PHE A 304 -19.16 2.25 -0.06
N TRP A 305 -17.95 2.38 -0.58
CA TRP A 305 -16.85 3.01 0.15
C TRP A 305 -17.09 4.49 0.41
N LEU A 306 -17.67 5.23 -0.55
CA LEU A 306 -18.01 6.63 -0.34
C LEU A 306 -18.94 6.80 0.87
N ILE A 307 -20.01 6.01 0.94
CA ILE A 307 -20.96 6.03 2.06
C ILE A 307 -20.25 5.67 3.36
N GLU A 308 -19.46 4.60 3.38
CA GLU A 308 -18.72 4.16 4.55
C GLU A 308 -17.77 5.26 5.08
N ARG A 309 -17.03 5.94 4.18
CA ARG A 309 -16.08 6.98 4.56
C ARG A 309 -16.76 8.27 5.01
N VAL A 310 -17.85 8.66 4.36
CA VAL A 310 -18.65 9.83 4.78
C VAL A 310 -19.25 9.61 6.17
N LEU A 311 -19.73 8.41 6.48
CA LEU A 311 -20.22 8.08 7.82
C LEU A 311 -19.13 8.11 8.91
N LYS A 312 -17.85 7.99 8.54
CA LYS A 312 -16.71 8.13 9.48
C LYS A 312 -16.30 9.61 9.68
N ILE A 313 -16.75 10.51 8.83
CA ILE A 313 -16.46 11.95 8.91
C ILE A 313 -17.47 12.66 9.82
N ILE A 314 -18.71 12.17 9.86
CA ILE A 314 -19.82 12.70 10.67
C ILE A 314 -19.78 12.12 12.08
#